data_64633db2182bf20d9aeb1d0fb6fde290
#
_entry.id   64633db2182bf20d9aeb1d0fb6fde290
#
_cell.length_a   1.000
_cell.length_b   1.000
_cell.length_c   1.000
_cell.angle_alpha   90.00
_cell.angle_beta   90.00
_cell.angle_gamma   90.00
#
_symmetry.space_group_name_H-M   'P 1'
#
loop_
_entity.id
_entity.type
_entity.pdbx_description
1 polymer ?
#
loop_
_entity_poly.entity_id
_entity_poly.type
_entity_poly.pdbx_seq_one_letter_code
_entity_poly.pdbx_strand_id
1 'polypeptide(L)'
;SVCLNAGSLYLILACFSCAAHESPINPVEGQRLSDWLLRQPNSALSYLTGLQWQVPSERAEQAKLKRNVLAELNASTQIPVSARANLINLLEAMPVTGRVPLSMPDARWLQAHPKQDPVLMADHTLVLPSRPTTVSVLMQSGVFCTVSHRPGAQVRNYLQACEPTQVGNIDRAFVVQPDGAVLNYGVAIWNQEAQAELAPGALVWAPSRNSAFSEKFSLQLVQFLATQNYEGALNADTSRPIYLGASAVALPPAPARSLPITASDWGFVGLMQTPTARMSPAGDARFNLSRAYPYERINVFAQPFDWLE
;
A
#
# COMPACT_ATOMS: atom_id res chain seq x y z
N SER A 1 -62.20 -32.44 -15.59
CA SER A 1 -61.29 -31.37 -16.02
C SER A 1 -60.45 -30.94 -14.84
N VAL A 2 -59.25 -31.44 -14.78
CA VAL A 2 -58.29 -31.11 -13.72
C VAL A 2 -57.22 -30.18 -14.34
N CYS A 3 -57.17 -28.95 -13.91
CA CYS A 3 -56.11 -28.02 -14.24
C CYS A 3 -54.91 -28.28 -13.30
N LEU A 4 -53.83 -28.77 -13.85
CA LEU A 4 -52.51 -28.84 -13.20
C LEU A 4 -51.82 -27.50 -13.32
N ASN A 5 -51.58 -26.85 -12.19
CA ASN A 5 -50.83 -25.59 -12.08
C ASN A 5 -49.34 -25.95 -11.88
N ALA A 6 -48.51 -25.64 -12.89
CA ALA A 6 -47.07 -25.83 -12.82
C ALA A 6 -46.44 -24.66 -12.03
N GLY A 7 -46.09 -24.92 -10.78
CA GLY A 7 -45.33 -24.01 -9.93
C GLY A 7 -43.86 -23.93 -10.36
N SER A 8 -43.46 -22.79 -10.88
CA SER A 8 -42.08 -22.48 -11.23
C SER A 8 -41.24 -22.30 -9.96
N LEU A 9 -40.36 -23.23 -9.69
CA LEU A 9 -39.44 -23.23 -8.54
C LEU A 9 -38.25 -22.31 -8.93
N TYR A 10 -38.27 -21.03 -8.52
CA TYR A 10 -37.12 -20.17 -8.60
C TYR A 10 -36.11 -20.55 -7.51
N LEU A 11 -35.02 -21.22 -7.95
CA LEU A 11 -33.86 -21.48 -7.11
C LEU A 11 -33.11 -20.17 -6.96
N ILE A 12 -33.29 -19.48 -5.84
CA ILE A 12 -32.46 -18.32 -5.47
C ILE A 12 -31.11 -18.88 -5.03
N LEU A 13 -30.12 -18.85 -5.94
CA LEU A 13 -28.71 -19.02 -5.56
C LEU A 13 -28.28 -17.79 -4.76
N ALA A 14 -28.39 -17.89 -3.44
CA ALA A 14 -27.72 -16.94 -2.56
C ALA A 14 -26.21 -17.18 -2.69
N CYS A 15 -25.53 -16.35 -3.48
CA CYS A 15 -24.09 -16.21 -3.41
C CYS A 15 -23.73 -15.69 -2.01
N PHE A 16 -23.46 -16.59 -1.08
CA PHE A 16 -22.72 -16.27 0.12
C PHE A 16 -21.31 -15.88 -0.32
N SER A 17 -21.05 -14.57 -0.42
CA SER A 17 -19.69 -14.04 -0.40
C SER A 17 -19.11 -14.44 0.95
N CYS A 18 -18.40 -15.57 0.99
CA CYS A 18 -17.50 -15.90 2.09
C CYS A 18 -16.39 -14.84 2.09
N ALA A 19 -16.61 -13.76 2.81
CA ALA A 19 -15.50 -12.95 3.29
C ALA A 19 -14.67 -13.89 4.17
N ALA A 20 -13.48 -14.26 3.71
CA ALA A 20 -12.53 -15.02 4.49
C ALA A 20 -12.20 -14.20 5.73
N HIS A 21 -12.82 -14.57 6.84
CA HIS A 21 -12.55 -13.94 8.13
C HIS A 21 -11.17 -14.43 8.56
N GLU A 22 -10.21 -13.53 8.50
CA GLU A 22 -8.82 -13.78 8.92
C GLU A 22 -8.83 -14.04 10.44
N SER A 23 -8.72 -15.30 10.83
CA SER A 23 -8.70 -15.65 12.24
C SER A 23 -7.35 -15.29 12.85
N PRO A 24 -7.32 -14.56 13.98
CA PRO A 24 -6.08 -14.30 14.69
C PRO A 24 -5.48 -15.63 15.17
N ILE A 25 -4.17 -15.78 14.97
CA ILE A 25 -3.43 -16.95 15.43
C ILE A 25 -2.56 -16.52 16.60
N ASN A 26 -2.77 -17.14 17.76
CA ASN A 26 -1.91 -16.94 18.91
C ASN A 26 -0.62 -17.77 18.76
N PRO A 27 0.56 -17.17 18.88
CA PRO A 27 1.82 -17.89 18.80
C PRO A 27 2.05 -18.75 20.06
N VAL A 28 2.96 -19.70 19.94
CA VAL A 28 3.45 -20.44 21.11
C VAL A 28 4.49 -19.55 21.83
N GLU A 29 4.38 -19.48 23.15
CA GLU A 29 5.30 -18.69 23.98
C GLU A 29 6.77 -19.12 23.77
N GLY A 30 7.64 -18.14 23.60
CA GLY A 30 9.08 -18.38 23.36
C GLY A 30 9.43 -18.73 21.91
N GLN A 31 8.45 -18.86 21.02
CA GLN A 31 8.70 -19.07 19.59
C GLN A 31 9.23 -17.79 18.94
N ARG A 32 10.17 -17.92 18.00
CA ARG A 32 10.60 -16.78 17.18
C ARG A 32 9.63 -16.53 16.02
N LEU A 33 9.55 -15.27 15.61
CA LEU A 33 8.69 -14.88 14.47
C LEU A 33 9.07 -15.63 13.19
N SER A 34 10.37 -15.81 12.93
CA SER A 34 10.86 -16.58 11.76
C SER A 34 10.36 -18.02 11.77
N ASP A 35 10.37 -18.69 12.92
CA ASP A 35 9.89 -20.07 13.06
C ASP A 35 8.37 -20.15 12.90
N TRP A 36 7.66 -19.14 13.36
CA TRP A 36 6.21 -19.05 13.16
C TRP A 36 5.88 -18.91 11.67
N LEU A 37 6.57 -17.99 10.98
CA LEU A 37 6.39 -17.77 9.53
C LEU A 37 6.64 -19.01 8.69
N LEU A 38 7.68 -19.80 9.02
CA LEU A 38 8.01 -21.05 8.31
C LEU A 38 6.95 -22.13 8.47
N ARG A 39 6.16 -22.09 9.53
CA ARG A 39 5.07 -23.05 9.77
C ARG A 39 3.76 -22.65 9.09
N GLN A 40 3.65 -21.41 8.61
CA GLN A 40 2.44 -21.00 7.91
C GLN A 40 2.35 -21.73 6.57
N PRO A 41 1.16 -22.22 6.19
CA PRO A 41 0.98 -22.77 4.86
C PRO A 41 1.30 -21.68 3.83
N ASN A 42 2.14 -22.01 2.85
CA ASN A 42 2.39 -21.14 1.70
C ASN A 42 1.11 -21.01 0.87
N SER A 43 0.19 -20.22 1.35
CA SER A 43 -0.98 -19.86 0.58
C SER A 43 -0.58 -18.71 -0.33
N ALA A 44 -0.80 -18.87 -1.63
CA ALA A 44 -0.61 -17.80 -2.60
C ALA A 44 -1.46 -16.55 -2.29
N LEU A 45 -2.37 -16.66 -1.35
CA LEU A 45 -3.26 -15.60 -0.87
C LEU A 45 -2.70 -14.84 0.34
N SER A 46 -1.68 -15.36 1.02
CA SER A 46 -1.10 -14.73 2.20
C SER A 46 -0.25 -13.52 1.82
N TYR A 47 -0.51 -12.38 2.45
CA TYR A 47 0.18 -11.13 2.19
C TYR A 47 1.17 -10.80 3.30
N LEU A 48 2.41 -11.29 3.18
CA LEU A 48 3.45 -11.12 4.21
C LEU A 48 3.77 -9.65 4.51
N THR A 49 3.81 -8.79 3.50
CA THR A 49 4.03 -7.35 3.70
C THR A 49 2.97 -6.71 4.61
N GLY A 50 1.77 -7.26 4.64
CA GLY A 50 0.68 -6.82 5.51
C GLY A 50 0.61 -7.54 6.86
N LEU A 51 1.58 -8.40 7.19
CA LEU A 51 1.59 -9.11 8.47
C LEU A 51 1.39 -8.14 9.63
N GLN A 52 0.52 -8.52 10.54
CA GLN A 52 0.22 -7.75 11.72
C GLN A 52 0.67 -8.52 12.95
N TRP A 53 1.60 -7.94 13.64
CA TRP A 53 2.03 -8.38 14.96
C TRP A 53 1.49 -7.40 16.00
N GLN A 54 0.55 -7.86 16.80
CA GLN A 54 -0.10 -7.07 17.84
C GLN A 54 0.45 -7.45 19.21
N VAL A 55 0.92 -6.44 19.93
CA VAL A 55 1.54 -6.55 21.25
C VAL A 55 0.71 -5.72 22.24
N PRO A 56 0.10 -6.33 23.25
CA PRO A 56 -0.79 -5.63 24.18
C PRO A 56 -0.14 -4.45 24.92
N SER A 57 1.15 -4.53 25.25
CA SER A 57 1.88 -3.46 25.92
C SER A 57 1.97 -2.16 25.11
N GLU A 58 1.90 -2.25 23.76
CA GLU A 58 1.98 -1.08 22.87
C GLU A 58 0.68 -0.28 22.80
N ARG A 59 -0.43 -0.85 23.25
CA ARG A 59 -1.74 -0.19 23.21
C ARG A 59 -1.79 1.11 23.99
N ALA A 60 -1.10 1.21 25.12
CA ALA A 60 -1.11 2.40 25.96
C ALA A 60 -0.50 3.61 25.23
N GLU A 61 0.65 3.44 24.60
CA GLU A 61 1.31 4.49 23.82
C GLU A 61 0.53 4.85 22.55
N GLN A 62 -0.03 3.88 21.86
CA GLN A 62 -0.90 4.13 20.71
C GLN A 62 -2.18 4.88 21.09
N ALA A 63 -2.79 4.56 22.23
CA ALA A 63 -3.94 5.29 22.75
C ALA A 63 -3.58 6.74 23.10
N LYS A 64 -2.38 6.98 23.63
CA LYS A 64 -1.87 8.34 23.90
C LYS A 64 -1.66 9.10 22.59
N LEU A 65 -1.04 8.45 21.60
CA LEU A 65 -0.84 9.02 20.26
C LEU A 65 -2.18 9.42 19.62
N LYS A 66 -3.17 8.52 19.64
CA LYS A 66 -4.53 8.79 19.14
C LYS A 66 -5.16 10.00 19.84
N ARG A 67 -5.09 10.06 21.19
CA ARG A 67 -5.61 11.20 21.94
C ARG A 67 -4.94 12.52 21.58
N ASN A 68 -3.62 12.52 21.36
CA ASN A 68 -2.88 13.72 20.96
C ASN A 68 -3.34 14.23 19.60
N VAL A 69 -3.47 13.34 18.63
CA VAL A 69 -3.96 13.68 17.29
C VAL A 69 -5.39 14.24 17.35
N LEU A 70 -6.28 13.59 18.08
CA LEU A 70 -7.66 14.07 18.25
C LEU A 70 -7.75 15.41 18.97
N ALA A 71 -6.89 15.65 19.98
CA ALA A 71 -6.84 16.93 20.69
C ALA A 71 -6.40 18.07 19.77
N GLU A 72 -5.38 17.85 18.91
CA GLU A 72 -4.92 18.87 17.97
C GLU A 72 -5.97 19.13 16.87
N LEU A 73 -6.67 18.10 16.38
CA LEU A 73 -7.79 18.25 15.48
C LEU A 73 -8.92 19.10 16.09
N ASN A 74 -9.29 18.81 17.33
CA ASN A 74 -10.34 19.55 18.01
C ASN A 74 -9.98 21.03 18.26
N ALA A 75 -8.71 21.30 18.56
CA ALA A 75 -8.20 22.65 18.76
C ALA A 75 -8.05 23.47 17.47
N SER A 76 -8.01 22.82 16.30
CA SER A 76 -7.82 23.48 15.02
C SER A 76 -9.07 24.26 14.59
N THR A 77 -8.94 25.59 14.47
CA THR A 77 -10.01 26.48 13.99
C THR A 77 -9.89 26.86 12.53
N GLN A 78 -8.77 26.56 11.89
CA GLN A 78 -8.48 26.97 10.50
C GLN A 78 -8.99 25.96 9.46
N ILE A 79 -9.49 24.82 9.90
CA ILE A 79 -10.05 23.80 9.03
C ILE A 79 -11.58 23.93 9.01
N PRO A 80 -12.22 23.75 7.85
CA PRO A 80 -13.67 23.72 7.76
C PRO A 80 -14.27 22.73 8.77
N VAL A 81 -15.35 23.14 9.44
CA VAL A 81 -15.97 22.34 10.50
C VAL A 81 -16.35 20.94 10.00
N SER A 82 -16.85 20.83 8.78
CA SER A 82 -17.20 19.54 8.15
C SER A 82 -15.97 18.64 7.95
N ALA A 83 -14.88 19.18 7.42
CA ALA A 83 -13.63 18.43 7.23
C ALA A 83 -13.05 17.93 8.56
N ARG A 84 -13.05 18.79 9.57
CA ARG A 84 -12.62 18.45 10.92
C ARG A 84 -13.48 17.35 11.53
N ALA A 85 -14.80 17.47 11.43
CA ALA A 85 -15.71 16.46 11.96
C ALA A 85 -15.52 15.10 11.27
N ASN A 86 -15.33 15.08 9.95
CA ASN A 86 -15.07 13.85 9.21
C ASN A 86 -13.77 13.18 9.64
N LEU A 87 -12.68 13.97 9.80
CA LEU A 87 -11.40 13.44 10.28
C LEU A 87 -11.50 12.88 11.71
N ILE A 88 -12.19 13.59 12.61
CA ILE A 88 -12.41 13.14 13.99
C ILE A 88 -13.20 11.83 14.00
N ASN A 89 -14.34 11.78 13.31
CA ASN A 89 -15.19 10.59 13.24
C ASN A 89 -14.42 9.37 12.70
N LEU A 90 -13.61 9.58 11.64
CA LEU A 90 -12.78 8.53 11.07
C LEU A 90 -11.75 8.01 12.07
N LEU A 91 -11.03 8.91 12.73
CA LEU A 91 -9.99 8.53 13.69
C LEU A 91 -10.57 7.92 14.97
N GLU A 92 -11.73 8.41 15.45
CA GLU A 92 -12.42 7.81 16.60
C GLU A 92 -12.86 6.38 16.33
N ALA A 93 -13.33 6.09 15.12
CA ALA A 93 -13.72 4.75 14.71
C ALA A 93 -12.52 3.77 14.62
N MET A 94 -11.30 4.26 14.43
CA MET A 94 -10.11 3.41 14.33
C MET A 94 -9.73 2.82 15.69
N PRO A 95 -9.55 1.49 15.81
CA PRO A 95 -9.19 0.85 17.08
C PRO A 95 -7.72 1.11 17.47
N VAL A 96 -7.41 0.92 18.74
CA VAL A 96 -6.04 0.84 19.26
C VAL A 96 -5.64 -0.63 19.24
N THR A 97 -4.87 -1.02 18.24
CA THR A 97 -4.58 -2.43 17.95
C THR A 97 -3.42 -3.01 18.75
N GLY A 98 -2.44 -2.19 19.13
CA GLY A 98 -1.15 -2.65 19.66
C GLY A 98 -0.21 -3.14 18.55
N ARG A 99 -0.49 -2.86 17.28
CA ARG A 99 0.34 -3.33 16.17
C ARG A 99 1.73 -2.72 16.20
N VAL A 100 2.73 -3.57 16.03
CA VAL A 100 4.14 -3.20 15.86
C VAL A 100 4.49 -3.30 14.38
N PRO A 101 5.03 -2.24 13.75
CA PRO A 101 5.53 -2.29 12.38
C PRO A 101 6.65 -3.31 12.22
N LEU A 102 6.62 -4.05 11.11
CA LEU A 102 7.62 -5.07 10.75
C LEU A 102 8.14 -4.78 9.35
N SER A 103 9.33 -4.22 9.25
CA SER A 103 9.89 -3.78 7.97
C SER A 103 10.27 -4.91 7.00
N MET A 104 10.50 -6.12 7.49
CA MET A 104 10.92 -7.27 6.66
C MET A 104 10.37 -8.58 7.24
N PRO A 105 9.09 -8.91 7.01
CA PRO A 105 8.50 -10.16 7.50
C PRO A 105 8.88 -11.37 6.62
N ASP A 106 10.17 -11.52 6.31
CA ASP A 106 10.73 -12.67 5.61
C ASP A 106 11.43 -13.60 6.60
N ALA A 107 11.00 -14.87 6.65
CA ALA A 107 11.48 -15.82 7.64
C ALA A 107 12.99 -16.08 7.54
N ARG A 108 13.51 -16.18 6.31
CA ARG A 108 14.95 -16.47 6.09
C ARG A 108 15.80 -15.25 6.42
N TRP A 109 15.29 -14.07 6.07
CA TRP A 109 15.95 -12.82 6.42
C TRP A 109 16.03 -12.65 7.95
N LEU A 110 14.92 -12.90 8.66
CA LEU A 110 14.86 -12.84 10.13
C LEU A 110 15.85 -13.86 10.77
N GLN A 111 15.90 -15.09 10.27
CA GLN A 111 16.88 -16.09 10.75
C GLN A 111 18.33 -15.63 10.58
N ALA A 112 18.63 -14.92 9.48
CA ALA A 112 19.95 -14.35 9.25
C ALA A 112 20.24 -13.12 10.14
N HIS A 113 19.21 -12.51 10.72
CA HIS A 113 19.29 -11.32 11.56
C HIS A 113 18.64 -11.53 12.94
N PRO A 114 19.21 -12.35 13.82
CA PRO A 114 18.59 -12.76 15.09
C PRO A 114 18.21 -11.63 16.04
N LYS A 115 18.85 -10.45 15.91
CA LYS A 115 18.52 -9.25 16.68
C LYS A 115 17.19 -8.60 16.25
N GLN A 116 16.75 -8.89 15.04
CA GLN A 116 15.53 -8.36 14.44
C GLN A 116 14.42 -9.41 14.37
N ASP A 117 14.71 -10.62 14.81
CA ASP A 117 13.77 -11.73 14.90
C ASP A 117 13.16 -11.79 16.32
N PRO A 118 12.01 -11.20 16.54
CA PRO A 118 11.42 -11.09 17.87
C PRO A 118 10.96 -12.44 18.42
N VAL A 119 11.08 -12.58 19.72
CA VAL A 119 10.47 -13.69 20.46
C VAL A 119 9.02 -13.36 20.72
N LEU A 120 8.13 -14.28 20.37
CA LEU A 120 6.72 -14.14 20.54
C LEU A 120 6.29 -14.59 21.95
N MET A 121 5.35 -13.87 22.51
CA MET A 121 4.75 -14.18 23.82
C MET A 121 3.33 -14.72 23.63
N ALA A 122 2.79 -15.39 24.64
CA ALA A 122 1.47 -16.01 24.57
C ALA A 122 0.32 -14.99 24.39
N ASP A 123 0.52 -13.75 24.82
CA ASP A 123 -0.46 -12.65 24.68
C ASP A 123 -0.33 -11.88 23.36
N HIS A 124 0.70 -12.18 22.55
CA HIS A 124 0.83 -11.61 21.22
C HIS A 124 -0.21 -12.20 20.26
N THR A 125 -0.62 -11.41 19.29
CA THR A 125 -1.53 -11.85 18.22
C THR A 125 -0.88 -11.61 16.87
N LEU A 126 -0.90 -12.61 16.01
CA LEU A 126 -0.42 -12.51 14.63
C LEU A 126 -1.60 -12.70 13.68
N VAL A 127 -1.74 -11.77 12.73
CA VAL A 127 -2.74 -11.85 11.67
C VAL A 127 -2.03 -11.74 10.33
N LEU A 128 -2.26 -12.73 9.47
CA LEU A 128 -1.71 -12.77 8.13
C LEU A 128 -2.85 -12.46 7.15
N PRO A 129 -2.92 -11.21 6.64
CA PRO A 129 -4.01 -10.78 5.80
C PRO A 129 -3.94 -11.34 4.39
N SER A 130 -5.05 -11.33 3.70
CA SER A 130 -5.12 -11.48 2.26
C SER A 130 -4.53 -10.25 1.57
N ARG A 131 -4.06 -10.42 0.34
CA ARG A 131 -3.47 -9.30 -0.41
C ARG A 131 -4.56 -8.32 -0.83
N PRO A 132 -4.53 -7.05 -0.37
CA PRO A 132 -5.46 -6.02 -0.82
C PRO A 132 -5.29 -5.71 -2.31
N THR A 133 -6.34 -5.17 -2.92
CA THR A 133 -6.30 -4.70 -4.31
C THR A 133 -6.38 -3.19 -4.44
N THR A 134 -6.33 -2.49 -3.32
CA THR A 134 -6.59 -1.05 -3.25
C THR A 134 -5.52 -0.32 -2.46
N VAL A 135 -5.47 1.00 -2.66
CA VAL A 135 -4.71 1.97 -1.87
C VAL A 135 -5.73 2.98 -1.33
N SER A 136 -5.50 3.44 -0.13
CA SER A 136 -6.39 4.39 0.50
C SER A 136 -5.78 5.76 0.59
N VAL A 137 -6.62 6.74 0.47
CA VAL A 137 -6.24 8.14 0.48
C VAL A 137 -7.09 8.89 1.50
N LEU A 138 -6.43 9.52 2.45
CA LEU A 138 -7.02 10.44 3.41
C LEU A 138 -6.58 11.86 3.07
N MET A 139 -7.53 12.72 2.74
CA MET A 139 -7.29 14.12 2.41
C MET A 139 -7.54 15.01 3.63
N GLN A 140 -6.86 16.15 3.70
CA GLN A 140 -7.13 17.15 4.74
C GLN A 140 -8.56 17.69 4.70
N SER A 141 -9.21 17.64 3.54
CA SER A 141 -10.66 17.97 3.39
C SER A 141 -11.58 17.05 4.19
N GLY A 142 -11.04 15.98 4.79
CA GLY A 142 -11.82 14.94 5.46
C GLY A 142 -12.38 13.89 4.50
N VAL A 143 -12.02 13.96 3.21
CA VAL A 143 -12.37 12.94 2.22
C VAL A 143 -11.47 11.74 2.42
N PHE A 144 -12.08 10.57 2.48
CA PHE A 144 -11.41 9.29 2.53
C PHE A 144 -11.84 8.43 1.34
N CYS A 145 -10.91 8.03 0.52
CA CYS A 145 -11.17 7.23 -0.68
C CYS A 145 -10.39 5.94 -0.66
N THR A 146 -10.97 4.93 -1.30
CA THR A 146 -10.31 3.69 -1.66
C THR A 146 -10.15 3.62 -3.18
N VAL A 147 -8.92 3.56 -3.66
CA VAL A 147 -8.58 3.60 -5.09
C VAL A 147 -7.93 2.28 -5.47
N SER A 148 -8.32 1.69 -6.61
CA SER A 148 -7.71 0.45 -7.11
C SER A 148 -6.20 0.59 -7.24
N HIS A 149 -5.45 -0.36 -6.66
CA HIS A 149 -3.99 -0.39 -6.80
C HIS A 149 -3.58 -0.65 -8.24
N ARG A 150 -2.57 0.07 -8.69
CA ARG A 150 -1.95 -0.11 -10.00
C ARG A 150 -0.44 -0.08 -9.87
N PRO A 151 0.26 -1.15 -10.29
CA PRO A 151 1.72 -1.19 -10.30
C PRO A 151 2.32 0.02 -11.04
N GLY A 152 3.38 0.60 -10.47
CA GLY A 152 4.06 1.76 -11.02
C GLY A 152 3.31 3.09 -10.96
N ALA A 153 2.10 3.13 -10.38
CA ALA A 153 1.38 4.39 -10.17
C ALA A 153 2.03 5.19 -9.05
N GLN A 154 2.20 6.48 -9.29
CA GLN A 154 2.74 7.42 -8.32
C GLN A 154 1.65 7.89 -7.34
N VAL A 155 2.05 8.41 -6.17
CA VAL A 155 1.14 8.98 -5.17
C VAL A 155 0.17 9.98 -5.79
N ARG A 156 0.67 10.87 -6.65
CA ARG A 156 -0.17 11.88 -7.33
C ARG A 156 -1.34 11.29 -8.12
N ASN A 157 -1.17 10.10 -8.72
CA ASN A 157 -2.26 9.44 -9.46
C ASN A 157 -3.40 9.04 -8.53
N TYR A 158 -3.08 8.54 -7.33
CA TYR A 158 -4.07 8.17 -6.32
C TYR A 158 -4.79 9.41 -5.75
N LEU A 159 -4.04 10.50 -5.48
CA LEU A 159 -4.63 11.77 -5.05
C LEU A 159 -5.60 12.30 -6.12
N GLN A 160 -5.20 12.23 -7.39
CA GLN A 160 -6.03 12.72 -8.50
C GLN A 160 -7.29 11.87 -8.70
N ALA A 161 -7.23 10.57 -8.46
CA ALA A 161 -8.39 9.69 -8.51
C ALA A 161 -9.35 9.95 -7.33
N CYS A 162 -8.81 10.35 -6.17
CA CYS A 162 -9.60 10.62 -4.97
C CYS A 162 -10.28 11.98 -5.01
N GLU A 163 -9.53 13.06 -5.14
CA GLU A 163 -10.04 14.43 -5.11
C GLU A 163 -9.27 15.32 -6.11
N PRO A 164 -9.63 15.27 -7.41
CA PRO A 164 -8.88 15.93 -8.49
C PRO A 164 -8.67 17.43 -8.26
N THR A 165 -9.66 18.11 -7.68
CA THR A 165 -9.67 19.57 -7.45
C THR A 165 -8.66 20.02 -6.41
N GLN A 166 -8.25 19.13 -5.50
CA GLN A 166 -7.36 19.46 -4.40
C GLN A 166 -5.88 19.15 -4.70
N VAL A 167 -5.58 18.37 -5.73
CA VAL A 167 -4.21 17.92 -6.03
C VAL A 167 -3.24 19.09 -6.26
N GLY A 168 -3.72 20.21 -6.82
CA GLY A 168 -2.94 21.42 -7.01
C GLY A 168 -2.51 22.11 -5.69
N ASN A 169 -3.21 21.81 -4.60
CA ASN A 169 -2.98 22.36 -3.27
C ASN A 169 -2.12 21.47 -2.37
N ILE A 170 -1.57 20.38 -2.90
CA ILE A 170 -0.78 19.41 -2.13
C ILE A 170 0.66 19.45 -2.61
N ASP A 171 1.59 19.76 -1.72
CA ASP A 171 3.02 19.77 -2.02
C ASP A 171 3.69 18.46 -1.59
N ARG A 172 3.29 17.93 -0.47
CA ARG A 172 3.84 16.69 0.11
C ARG A 172 2.72 15.74 0.50
N ALA A 173 3.01 14.45 0.43
CA ALA A 173 2.12 13.42 0.92
C ALA A 173 2.90 12.38 1.73
N PHE A 174 2.29 11.87 2.76
CA PHE A 174 2.85 10.81 3.59
C PHE A 174 2.22 9.49 3.18
N VAL A 175 3.05 8.50 2.97
CA VAL A 175 2.62 7.15 2.61
C VAL A 175 2.93 6.21 3.76
N VAL A 176 1.93 5.52 4.23
CA VAL A 176 2.05 4.40 5.17
C VAL A 176 1.96 3.12 4.37
N GLN A 177 3.04 2.37 4.31
CA GLN A 177 3.06 1.07 3.65
C GLN A 177 2.42 -0.02 4.54
N PRO A 178 1.96 -1.13 3.99
CA PRO A 178 1.34 -2.20 4.77
C PRO A 178 2.22 -2.81 5.87
N ASP A 179 3.54 -2.75 5.72
CA ASP A 179 4.53 -3.15 6.75
C ASP A 179 4.67 -2.13 7.89
N GLY A 180 3.99 -0.98 7.78
CA GLY A 180 4.05 0.11 8.73
C GLY A 180 5.16 1.13 8.46
N ALA A 181 5.93 0.97 7.38
CA ALA A 181 6.91 1.98 6.97
C ALA A 181 6.21 3.27 6.56
N VAL A 182 6.71 4.40 7.07
CA VAL A 182 6.20 5.75 6.76
C VAL A 182 7.19 6.45 5.86
N LEU A 183 6.71 6.90 4.70
CA LEU A 183 7.49 7.61 3.69
C LEU A 183 6.85 8.98 3.45
N ASN A 184 7.67 9.98 3.11
CA ASN A 184 7.20 11.34 2.82
C ASN A 184 7.73 11.75 1.46
N TYR A 185 6.83 12.13 0.53
CA TYR A 185 7.17 12.47 -0.84
C TYR A 185 6.71 13.85 -1.25
N GLY A 186 7.53 14.55 -2.02
CA GLY A 186 7.09 15.66 -2.82
C GLY A 186 6.20 15.19 -3.95
N VAL A 187 4.99 15.77 -4.09
CA VAL A 187 3.99 15.36 -5.09
C VAL A 187 3.58 16.50 -6.02
N ALA A 188 3.96 17.74 -5.74
CA ALA A 188 3.75 18.85 -6.63
C ALA A 188 4.73 18.79 -7.82
N ILE A 189 4.38 19.44 -8.94
CA ILE A 189 5.19 19.41 -10.17
C ILE A 189 6.62 19.94 -9.91
N TRP A 190 6.75 20.91 -9.02
CA TRP A 190 8.03 21.59 -8.74
C TRP A 190 8.92 20.86 -7.73
N ASN A 191 8.38 19.95 -6.91
CA ASN A 191 9.12 19.20 -5.89
C ASN A 191 8.98 17.67 -6.03
N GLN A 192 8.58 17.21 -7.22
CA GLN A 192 8.36 15.80 -7.46
C GLN A 192 9.65 15.00 -7.30
N GLU A 193 9.64 14.05 -6.41
CA GLU A 193 10.75 13.16 -6.08
C GLU A 193 10.53 11.77 -6.69
N ALA A 194 11.62 11.01 -6.83
CA ALA A 194 11.52 9.58 -7.12
C ALA A 194 10.81 8.87 -5.95
N GLN A 195 9.80 8.09 -6.25
CA GLN A 195 8.95 7.46 -5.25
C GLN A 195 9.14 5.94 -5.28
N ALA A 196 9.22 5.33 -4.10
CA ALA A 196 9.01 3.90 -4.00
C ALA A 196 7.58 3.55 -4.42
N GLU A 197 7.39 2.37 -4.99
CA GLU A 197 6.07 1.89 -5.37
C GLU A 197 5.19 1.72 -4.12
N LEU A 198 3.94 2.19 -4.21
CA LEU A 198 2.97 1.95 -3.17
C LEU A 198 2.53 0.49 -3.24
N ALA A 199 2.68 -0.21 -2.12
CA ALA A 199 2.19 -1.57 -2.03
C ALA A 199 0.65 -1.59 -1.94
N PRO A 200 -0.02 -2.67 -2.42
CA PRO A 200 -1.44 -2.85 -2.18
C PRO A 200 -1.75 -2.79 -0.67
N GLY A 201 -2.76 -2.03 -0.29
CA GLY A 201 -3.08 -1.76 1.12
C GLY A 201 -2.34 -0.58 1.75
N ALA A 202 -1.51 0.14 0.99
CA ALA A 202 -0.91 1.39 1.47
C ALA A 202 -1.97 2.45 1.77
N LEU A 203 -1.66 3.35 2.71
CA LEU A 203 -2.51 4.50 3.04
C LEU A 203 -1.72 5.79 2.80
N VAL A 204 -2.37 6.75 2.16
CA VAL A 204 -1.79 8.07 1.86
C VAL A 204 -2.48 9.13 2.70
N TRP A 205 -1.72 9.94 3.42
CA TRP A 205 -2.17 11.17 4.05
C TRP A 205 -1.70 12.37 3.23
N ALA A 206 -2.62 13.22 2.83
CA ALA A 206 -2.35 14.38 1.98
C ALA A 206 -2.78 15.69 2.67
N PRO A 207 -1.89 16.36 3.41
CA PRO A 207 -2.13 17.69 3.93
C PRO A 207 -2.14 18.73 2.79
N SER A 208 -2.93 19.79 2.93
CA SER A 208 -2.90 20.92 2.00
C SER A 208 -1.62 21.73 2.18
N ARG A 209 -1.17 22.41 1.11
CA ARG A 209 0.02 23.29 1.11
C ARG A 209 0.00 24.31 2.25
N ASN A 210 -1.13 24.95 2.45
CA ASN A 210 -1.35 25.92 3.52
C ASN A 210 -2.03 25.24 4.71
N SER A 211 -1.52 24.06 5.09
CA SER A 211 -2.10 23.32 6.20
C SER A 211 -2.02 24.10 7.50
N ALA A 212 -3.13 24.09 8.23
CA ALA A 212 -3.15 24.56 9.62
C ALA A 212 -2.44 23.60 10.57
N PHE A 213 -2.17 22.38 10.10
CA PHE A 213 -1.49 21.35 10.88
C PHE A 213 0.02 21.47 10.78
N SER A 214 0.66 21.29 11.90
CA SER A 214 2.11 21.21 11.98
C SER A 214 2.61 19.93 11.28
N GLU A 215 3.87 19.93 10.86
CA GLU A 215 4.52 18.71 10.40
C GLU A 215 4.52 17.63 11.49
N LYS A 216 4.67 18.04 12.75
CA LYS A 216 4.57 17.15 13.92
C LYS A 216 3.21 16.45 13.97
N PHE A 217 2.12 17.17 13.72
CA PHE A 217 0.79 16.57 13.66
C PHE A 217 0.72 15.50 12.56
N SER A 218 1.17 15.84 11.34
CA SER A 218 1.17 14.90 10.23
C SER A 218 1.97 13.63 10.55
N LEU A 219 3.14 13.78 11.18
CA LEU A 219 3.95 12.64 11.62
C LEU A 219 3.24 11.80 12.69
N GLN A 220 2.62 12.43 13.68
CA GLN A 220 1.84 11.70 14.70
C GLN A 220 0.63 10.98 14.11
N LEU A 221 -0.06 11.64 13.18
CA LEU A 221 -1.19 11.03 12.48
C LEU A 221 -0.74 9.79 11.70
N VAL A 222 0.30 9.89 10.86
CA VAL A 222 0.75 8.74 10.07
C VAL A 222 1.38 7.65 10.91
N GLN A 223 2.01 7.97 12.03
CA GLN A 223 2.45 6.97 13.01
C GLN A 223 1.27 6.21 13.60
N PHE A 224 0.18 6.90 13.94
CA PHE A 224 -1.03 6.24 14.38
C PHE A 224 -1.66 5.40 13.26
N LEU A 225 -1.73 5.92 12.03
CA LEU A 225 -2.24 5.19 10.87
C LEU A 225 -1.41 3.93 10.56
N ALA A 226 -0.09 3.96 10.80
CA ALA A 226 0.78 2.80 10.63
C ALA A 226 0.47 1.64 11.60
N THR A 227 -0.20 1.93 12.70
CA THR A 227 -0.65 0.90 13.65
C THR A 227 -1.99 0.28 13.26
N GLN A 228 -2.68 0.81 12.25
CA GLN A 228 -3.99 0.32 11.86
C GLN A 228 -3.91 -0.87 10.93
N ASN A 229 -4.89 -1.75 11.07
CA ASN A 229 -5.21 -2.71 10.03
C ASN A 229 -6.27 -2.09 9.12
N TYR A 230 -5.95 -2.00 7.85
CA TYR A 230 -6.78 -1.32 6.90
C TYR A 230 -8.16 -1.96 6.72
N GLU A 231 -8.23 -3.27 6.70
CA GLU A 231 -9.51 -4.00 6.55
C GLU A 231 -10.39 -3.94 7.80
N GLY A 232 -9.80 -3.89 8.99
CA GLY A 232 -10.53 -3.80 10.26
C GLY A 232 -11.18 -2.44 10.53
N ALA A 233 -10.56 -1.36 10.07
CA ALA A 233 -11.09 0.00 10.25
C ALA A 233 -12.34 0.26 9.38
N LEU A 234 -12.49 -0.46 8.26
CA LEU A 234 -13.64 -0.35 7.37
C LEU A 234 -14.79 -1.31 7.72
N ASN A 235 -14.48 -2.42 8.40
CA ASN A 235 -15.46 -3.47 8.72
C ASN A 235 -16.05 -3.37 10.13
N ALA A 236 -15.59 -2.41 10.95
CA ALA A 236 -16.01 -2.31 12.36
C ALA A 236 -17.47 -1.89 12.55
N ASP A 237 -18.15 -1.34 11.56
CA ASP A 237 -19.60 -1.14 11.59
C ASP A 237 -20.17 -0.82 10.20
N THR A 238 -20.68 -1.83 9.52
CA THR A 238 -21.42 -1.67 8.25
C THR A 238 -22.78 -0.97 8.41
N SER A 239 -23.14 -0.56 9.61
CA SER A 239 -24.44 0.09 9.89
C SER A 239 -24.40 1.63 9.92
N ARG A 240 -23.22 2.26 9.83
CA ARG A 240 -23.11 3.70 9.64
C ARG A 240 -22.44 4.03 8.31
N PRO A 241 -23.08 4.79 7.43
CA PRO A 241 -22.42 5.34 6.27
C PRO A 241 -21.40 6.39 6.76
N ILE A 242 -20.18 5.97 7.09
CA ILE A 242 -19.04 6.85 6.87
C ILE A 242 -19.12 7.12 5.37
N TYR A 243 -19.10 8.36 4.95
CA TYR A 243 -19.17 8.72 3.53
C TYR A 243 -18.07 8.00 2.73
N LEU A 244 -18.22 6.72 2.59
CA LEU A 244 -17.59 5.89 1.60
C LEU A 244 -18.34 6.14 0.29
N GLY A 245 -18.28 7.36 -0.15
CA GLY A 245 -18.64 7.65 -1.51
C GLY A 245 -17.57 7.11 -2.40
N ALA A 246 -17.51 5.78 -2.51
CA ALA A 246 -17.06 5.26 -3.78
C ALA A 246 -16.81 3.75 -3.68
N SER A 247 -17.51 3.01 -4.45
CA SER A 247 -16.94 1.89 -5.20
C SER A 247 -15.50 2.25 -5.57
N ALA A 248 -14.55 1.32 -5.41
CA ALA A 248 -13.15 1.57 -5.71
C ALA A 248 -13.01 2.36 -7.02
N VAL A 249 -12.52 3.59 -6.95
CA VAL A 249 -12.36 4.44 -8.13
C VAL A 249 -11.25 3.83 -8.97
N ALA A 250 -11.57 3.39 -10.18
CA ALA A 250 -10.57 2.88 -11.10
C ALA A 250 -9.64 4.02 -11.54
N LEU A 251 -8.34 3.82 -11.37
CA LEU A 251 -7.37 4.74 -11.96
C LEU A 251 -7.51 4.73 -13.49
N PRO A 252 -7.41 5.89 -14.16
CA PRO A 252 -7.33 5.92 -15.60
C PRO A 252 -6.15 5.04 -16.07
N PRO A 253 -6.27 4.36 -17.21
CA PRO A 253 -5.18 3.53 -17.73
C PRO A 253 -3.91 4.36 -17.82
N ALA A 254 -2.78 3.80 -17.37
CA ALA A 254 -1.50 4.46 -17.54
C ALA A 254 -1.29 4.68 -19.04
N PRO A 255 -0.83 5.85 -19.49
CA PRO A 255 -0.32 5.98 -20.84
C PRO A 255 0.70 4.87 -21.04
N ALA A 256 0.56 4.11 -22.11
CA ALA A 256 1.50 3.06 -22.45
C ALA A 256 2.88 3.72 -22.60
N ARG A 257 3.68 3.68 -21.54
CA ARG A 257 5.09 4.05 -21.62
C ARG A 257 5.77 2.88 -22.31
N SER A 258 6.08 3.04 -23.57
CA SER A 258 7.13 2.24 -24.17
C SER A 258 8.40 2.57 -23.38
N LEU A 259 8.82 1.66 -22.50
CA LEU A 259 10.13 1.80 -21.87
C LEU A 259 11.14 1.82 -23.01
N PRO A 260 12.09 2.79 -23.02
CA PRO A 260 13.15 2.78 -24.00
C PRO A 260 13.88 1.44 -23.89
N ILE A 261 14.06 0.77 -25.01
CA ILE A 261 14.84 -0.44 -25.07
C ILE A 261 16.30 -0.02 -24.86
N THR A 262 16.94 -0.50 -23.81
CA THR A 262 18.33 -0.24 -23.50
C THR A 262 19.18 -1.43 -23.86
N ALA A 263 20.35 -1.21 -24.46
CA ALA A 263 21.34 -2.25 -24.70
C ALA A 263 22.06 -2.63 -23.39
N SER A 264 22.36 -3.90 -23.23
CA SER A 264 23.27 -4.37 -22.18
C SER A 264 24.73 -3.99 -22.49
N ASP A 265 25.65 -4.19 -21.53
CA ASP A 265 27.09 -3.99 -21.74
C ASP A 265 27.68 -4.87 -22.87
N TRP A 266 26.98 -5.90 -23.29
CA TRP A 266 27.34 -6.79 -24.39
C TRP A 266 26.72 -6.39 -25.74
N GLY A 267 25.98 -5.29 -25.78
CA GLY A 267 25.33 -4.79 -26.99
C GLY A 267 23.96 -5.36 -27.27
N PHE A 268 23.50 -6.33 -26.47
CA PHE A 268 22.15 -6.91 -26.60
C PHE A 268 21.12 -6.10 -25.84
N VAL A 269 19.86 -6.26 -26.22
CA VAL A 269 18.74 -5.66 -25.49
C VAL A 269 18.64 -6.34 -24.13
N GLY A 270 18.68 -5.55 -23.04
CA GLY A 270 18.54 -6.12 -21.71
C GLY A 270 19.00 -5.24 -20.58
N LEU A 271 19.06 -5.82 -19.40
CA LEU A 271 19.64 -5.23 -18.20
C LEU A 271 21.18 -5.33 -18.30
N MET A 272 21.88 -4.45 -17.59
CA MET A 272 23.35 -4.51 -17.50
C MET A 272 23.80 -5.95 -17.23
N GLN A 273 24.60 -6.52 -18.11
CA GLN A 273 25.16 -7.87 -18.06
C GLN A 273 24.17 -9.06 -18.23
N THR A 274 22.86 -8.83 -18.33
CA THR A 274 21.90 -9.91 -18.55
C THR A 274 21.08 -9.64 -19.83
N PRO A 275 21.23 -10.44 -20.88
CA PRO A 275 20.38 -10.38 -22.05
C PRO A 275 18.92 -10.65 -21.67
N THR A 276 17.98 -9.97 -22.31
CA THR A 276 16.56 -10.28 -22.18
C THR A 276 16.06 -10.87 -23.49
N ALA A 277 14.93 -11.55 -23.44
CA ALA A 277 14.27 -12.08 -24.64
C ALA A 277 13.57 -10.99 -25.49
N ARG A 278 13.78 -9.69 -25.17
CA ARG A 278 13.23 -8.59 -25.94
C ARG A 278 14.14 -8.27 -27.10
N MET A 279 13.58 -8.20 -28.28
CA MET A 279 14.28 -7.77 -29.49
C MET A 279 13.95 -6.30 -29.78
N SER A 280 14.90 -5.61 -30.40
CA SER A 280 14.66 -4.26 -30.92
C SER A 280 13.75 -4.34 -32.17
N PRO A 281 13.08 -3.25 -32.54
CA PRO A 281 12.39 -3.17 -33.82
C PRO A 281 13.35 -3.34 -34.98
N ALA A 282 12.90 -3.96 -36.10
CA ALA A 282 13.69 -4.06 -37.32
C ALA A 282 14.15 -2.70 -37.80
N GLY A 283 15.40 -2.61 -38.22
CA GLY A 283 16.04 -1.37 -38.68
C GLY A 283 16.69 -0.54 -37.55
N ASP A 284 16.59 -0.98 -36.30
CA ASP A 284 17.27 -0.31 -35.19
C ASP A 284 18.78 -0.60 -35.21
N ALA A 285 19.59 0.43 -35.04
CA ALA A 285 21.03 0.33 -34.94
C ALA A 285 21.52 1.15 -33.72
N ARG A 286 22.37 0.56 -32.91
CA ARG A 286 22.85 1.17 -31.68
C ARG A 286 24.34 0.97 -31.51
N PHE A 287 24.98 1.91 -30.84
CA PHE A 287 26.31 1.70 -30.32
C PHE A 287 26.33 2.01 -28.82
N ASN A 288 27.11 1.25 -28.11
CA ASN A 288 27.34 1.44 -26.68
C ASN A 288 28.86 1.58 -26.44
N LEU A 289 29.23 2.63 -25.73
CA LEU A 289 30.59 2.86 -25.25
C LEU A 289 30.58 2.73 -23.73
N SER A 290 31.22 1.70 -23.22
CA SER A 290 31.37 1.51 -21.76
C SER A 290 32.85 1.54 -21.39
N ARG A 291 33.14 2.23 -20.28
CA ARG A 291 34.50 2.36 -19.75
C ARG A 291 34.49 1.91 -18.29
N ALA A 292 35.20 0.80 -18.04
CA ALA A 292 35.49 0.32 -16.70
C ALA A 292 36.98 0.04 -16.62
N TYR A 293 37.73 0.85 -15.89
CA TYR A 293 39.17 0.71 -15.80
C TYR A 293 39.60 -0.71 -15.42
N PRO A 294 40.55 -1.34 -16.15
CA PRO A 294 41.36 -0.79 -17.25
C PRO A 294 40.75 -1.00 -18.66
N TYR A 295 39.49 -1.36 -18.77
CA TYR A 295 38.86 -1.76 -20.03
C TYR A 295 37.96 -0.67 -20.60
N GLU A 296 38.06 -0.50 -21.92
CA GLU A 296 37.09 0.24 -22.73
C GLU A 296 36.43 -0.74 -23.70
N ARG A 297 35.11 -0.66 -23.82
CA ARG A 297 34.34 -1.51 -24.74
C ARG A 297 33.48 -0.63 -25.64
N ILE A 298 33.52 -0.97 -26.91
CA ILE A 298 32.65 -0.39 -27.93
C ILE A 298 31.84 -1.55 -28.50
N ASN A 299 30.53 -1.49 -28.32
CA ASN A 299 29.60 -2.46 -28.91
C ASN A 299 28.76 -1.75 -29.96
N VAL A 300 28.67 -2.36 -31.13
CA VAL A 300 27.78 -1.89 -32.22
C VAL A 300 26.90 -3.06 -32.59
N PHE A 301 25.60 -2.86 -32.57
CA PHE A 301 24.68 -3.88 -33.04
C PHE A 301 23.60 -3.27 -33.93
N ALA A 302 23.03 -4.09 -34.77
CA ALA A 302 21.94 -3.71 -35.66
C ALA A 302 20.90 -4.84 -35.68
N GLN A 303 19.64 -4.45 -35.70
CA GLN A 303 18.51 -5.34 -35.82
C GLN A 303 17.98 -5.30 -37.29
N PRO A 304 18.52 -6.12 -38.21
CA PRO A 304 18.11 -6.04 -39.60
C PRO A 304 16.67 -6.55 -39.83
N PHE A 305 16.22 -7.48 -38.96
CA PHE A 305 14.90 -8.10 -39.06
C PHE A 305 14.32 -8.29 -37.64
N ASP A 306 13.00 -8.40 -37.50
CA ASP A 306 12.32 -8.56 -36.18
C ASP A 306 12.69 -9.85 -35.44
N TRP A 307 13.37 -10.78 -36.08
CA TRP A 307 13.72 -12.10 -35.54
C TRP A 307 15.24 -12.37 -35.47
N LEU A 308 16.07 -11.41 -35.84
CA LEU A 308 17.54 -11.57 -35.88
C LEU A 308 18.23 -10.33 -35.36
N GLU A 309 18.97 -10.48 -34.25
CA GLU A 309 19.81 -9.47 -33.62
C GLU A 309 21.32 -9.82 -33.76
#